data_bd8549316fdb2e40afdd65e6c9332487
#
_entry.id   bd8549316fdb2e40afdd65e6c9332487
#
_cell.length_a   1.000
_cell.length_b   1.000
_cell.length_c   1.000
_cell.angle_alpha   90.00
_cell.angle_beta   90.00
_cell.angle_gamma   90.00
#
_symmetry.space_group_name_H-M   'P 1'
#
loop_
_entity.id
_entity.type
_entity.pdbx_description
1 polymer ?
#
loop_
_entity_poly.entity_id
_entity_poly.type
_entity_poly.pdbx_seq_one_letter_code
_entity_poly.pdbx_strand_id
1 'polypeptide(L)'
;DYLEPLKRIWLTTDQLCGKRLKEAMPLWLPHYASVPDIYAGLLKMSSATIDRILAKVRVQDKRGLSGTKPGKILKKHMPIKTDQWNEERPGFLEADTVAHCGTSLEGSFVWSLTMTDINTAWTELRAVWNKGATGIVAQIEDIEHSLPFEILGFDCDNGSEFLNWHLMRYFSNAQGQSRIQFTRSRPYHSDDN
;
A
#
# COMPACT_ATOMS: atom_id res chain seq x y z
N ASP A 1 -12.90 29.79 13.48
CA ASP A 1 -12.11 28.58 13.61
C ASP A 1 -12.48 27.62 12.45
N TYR A 2 -11.49 27.23 11.66
CA TYR A 2 -11.70 26.38 10.49
C TYR A 2 -11.57 24.87 10.81
N LEU A 3 -11.17 24.51 12.02
CA LEU A 3 -10.85 23.13 12.37
C LEU A 3 -12.08 22.21 12.28
N GLU A 4 -13.17 22.57 12.93
CA GLU A 4 -14.38 21.73 12.97
C GLU A 4 -15.05 21.56 11.59
N PRO A 5 -15.26 22.62 10.79
CA PRO A 5 -15.77 22.47 9.42
C PRO A 5 -14.86 21.61 8.54
N LEU A 6 -13.56 21.81 8.63
CA LEU A 6 -12.58 21.06 7.85
C LEU A 6 -12.52 19.59 8.28
N LYS A 7 -12.53 19.32 9.58
CA LYS A 7 -12.59 17.96 10.16
C LYS A 7 -13.84 17.21 9.70
N ARG A 8 -14.99 17.87 9.70
CA ARG A 8 -16.26 17.27 9.28
C ARG A 8 -16.20 16.81 7.81
N ILE A 9 -15.74 17.66 6.90
CA ILE A 9 -15.57 17.32 5.49
C ILE A 9 -14.53 16.20 5.34
N TRP A 10 -13.42 16.30 6.03
CA TRP A 10 -12.34 15.32 5.99
C TRP A 10 -12.79 13.92 6.42
N LEU A 11 -13.59 13.81 7.48
CA LEU A 11 -14.16 12.53 7.94
C LEU A 11 -15.15 11.97 6.91
N THR A 12 -16.02 12.80 6.35
CA THR A 12 -17.01 12.36 5.37
C THR A 12 -16.40 11.96 4.03
N THR A 13 -15.27 12.56 3.66
CA THR A 13 -14.51 12.22 2.44
C THR A 13 -13.52 11.07 2.66
N ASP A 14 -13.73 10.27 3.67
CA ASP A 14 -12.86 9.14 4.05
C ASP A 14 -11.39 9.51 4.26
N GLN A 15 -11.18 10.66 4.91
CA GLN A 15 -9.89 11.15 5.37
C GLN A 15 -8.87 11.40 4.23
N LEU A 16 -9.30 11.98 3.14
CA LEU A 16 -8.45 12.36 2.02
C LEU A 16 -7.23 13.19 2.49
N CYS A 17 -6.08 12.98 1.83
CA CYS A 17 -4.92 13.85 2.03
C CYS A 17 -5.20 15.27 1.58
N GLY A 18 -4.46 16.27 2.10
CA GLY A 18 -4.71 17.68 1.84
C GLY A 18 -4.77 18.07 0.36
N LYS A 19 -3.99 17.42 -0.50
CA LYS A 19 -4.04 17.65 -1.96
C LYS A 19 -5.41 17.24 -2.54
N ARG A 20 -5.85 16.02 -2.26
CA ARG A 20 -7.14 15.49 -2.75
C ARG A 20 -8.32 16.21 -2.10
N LEU A 21 -8.22 16.49 -0.79
CA LEU A 21 -9.27 17.20 -0.06
C LEU A 21 -9.48 18.61 -0.62
N LYS A 22 -8.41 19.33 -0.97
CA LYS A 22 -8.50 20.65 -1.60
C LYS A 22 -9.29 20.61 -2.89
N GLU A 23 -9.01 19.65 -3.77
CA GLU A 23 -9.71 19.49 -5.04
C GLU A 23 -11.17 19.02 -4.86
N ALA A 24 -11.46 18.25 -3.83
CA ALA A 24 -12.80 17.80 -3.51
C ALA A 24 -13.67 18.89 -2.83
N MET A 25 -13.07 19.83 -2.12
CA MET A 25 -13.79 20.86 -1.35
C MET A 25 -14.88 21.62 -2.12
N PRO A 26 -14.67 22.09 -3.36
CA PRO A 26 -15.72 22.78 -4.10
C PRO A 26 -16.99 21.96 -4.29
N LEU A 27 -16.88 20.64 -4.37
CA LEU A 27 -18.00 19.71 -4.51
C LEU A 27 -18.73 19.46 -3.20
N TRP A 28 -18.01 19.43 -2.08
CA TRP A 28 -18.56 19.04 -0.78
C TRP A 28 -19.05 20.24 0.05
N LEU A 29 -18.36 21.35 -0.02
CA LEU A 29 -18.69 22.54 0.76
C LEU A 29 -20.15 23.01 0.63
N PRO A 30 -20.78 23.01 -0.56
CA PRO A 30 -22.17 23.41 -0.70
C PRO A 30 -23.16 22.61 0.19
N HIS A 31 -22.79 21.39 0.57
CA HIS A 31 -23.63 20.50 1.39
C HIS A 31 -23.42 20.68 2.90
N TYR A 32 -22.38 21.40 3.30
CA TYR A 32 -21.98 21.48 4.73
C TYR A 32 -22.10 22.86 5.36
N ALA A 33 -22.23 23.91 4.58
CA ALA A 33 -22.05 25.19 5.16
C ALA A 33 -23.32 25.89 5.55
N SER A 34 -23.30 26.28 6.77
CA SER A 34 -24.23 27.24 7.34
C SER A 34 -23.70 28.68 7.31
N VAL A 35 -22.41 28.92 6.96
CA VAL A 35 -21.78 30.24 7.06
C VAL A 35 -20.91 30.56 5.84
N PRO A 36 -21.33 31.47 4.98
CA PRO A 36 -20.63 31.80 3.71
C PRO A 36 -19.16 32.21 3.86
N ASP A 37 -18.80 32.92 4.92
CA ASP A 37 -17.41 33.39 5.13
C ASP A 37 -16.41 32.26 5.43
N ILE A 38 -16.87 31.20 6.08
CA ILE A 38 -16.04 30.01 6.33
C ILE A 38 -15.74 29.30 5.02
N TYR A 39 -16.68 29.27 4.08
CA TYR A 39 -16.48 28.70 2.74
C TYR A 39 -15.36 29.36 1.99
N ALA A 40 -15.45 30.68 1.89
CA ALA A 40 -14.47 31.46 1.15
C ALA A 40 -13.07 31.27 1.73
N GLY A 41 -12.97 31.09 3.06
CA GLY A 41 -11.72 30.79 3.74
C GLY A 41 -11.18 29.40 3.46
N LEU A 42 -12.04 28.36 3.50
CA LEU A 42 -11.64 26.98 3.23
C LEU A 42 -11.19 26.79 1.78
N LEU A 43 -11.89 27.36 0.82
CA LEU A 43 -11.53 27.29 -0.61
C LEU A 43 -10.19 27.96 -0.94
N LYS A 44 -9.80 29.00 -0.17
CA LYS A 44 -8.52 29.68 -0.35
C LYS A 44 -7.33 28.97 0.31
N MET A 45 -7.58 27.93 1.11
CA MET A 45 -6.49 27.23 1.80
C MET A 45 -5.62 26.43 0.84
N SER A 46 -4.30 26.46 1.08
CA SER A 46 -3.39 25.55 0.42
C SER A 46 -3.52 24.14 1.01
N SER A 47 -3.19 23.13 0.23
CA SER A 47 -3.16 21.73 0.69
C SER A 47 -2.27 21.54 1.93
N ALA A 48 -1.14 22.25 1.98
CA ALA A 48 -0.24 22.23 3.15
C ALA A 48 -0.89 22.85 4.40
N THR A 49 -1.71 23.90 4.24
CA THR A 49 -2.45 24.50 5.36
C THR A 49 -3.52 23.55 5.88
N ILE A 50 -4.25 22.89 4.97
CA ILE A 50 -5.22 21.85 5.30
C ILE A 50 -4.55 20.73 6.10
N ASP A 51 -3.45 20.19 5.62
CA ASP A 51 -2.71 19.12 6.32
C ASP A 51 -2.20 19.55 7.69
N ARG A 52 -1.75 20.80 7.84
CA ARG A 52 -1.28 21.36 9.12
C ARG A 52 -2.41 21.50 10.13
N ILE A 53 -3.59 21.96 9.71
CA ILE A 53 -4.76 22.08 10.58
C ILE A 53 -5.24 20.70 11.01
N LEU A 54 -5.33 19.76 10.07
CA LEU A 54 -5.79 18.39 10.32
C LEU A 54 -4.76 17.53 11.08
N ALA A 55 -3.49 17.91 11.12
CA ALA A 55 -2.46 17.17 11.85
C ALA A 55 -2.84 16.96 13.32
N LYS A 56 -3.45 17.96 13.95
CA LYS A 56 -3.92 17.88 15.35
C LYS A 56 -5.03 16.84 15.56
N VAL A 57 -5.84 16.61 14.53
CA VAL A 57 -6.97 15.68 14.57
C VAL A 57 -6.53 14.28 14.17
N ARG A 58 -5.64 14.16 13.18
CA ARG A 58 -5.08 12.88 12.73
C ARG A 58 -4.37 12.09 13.83
N VAL A 59 -3.82 12.79 14.82
CA VAL A 59 -3.19 12.16 16.00
C VAL A 59 -4.24 11.49 16.91
N GLN A 60 -5.46 12.00 16.93
CA GLN A 60 -6.56 11.47 17.75
C GLN A 60 -7.34 10.36 17.01
N ASP A 61 -7.59 10.55 15.72
CA ASP A 61 -8.19 9.55 14.84
C ASP A 61 -7.08 8.70 14.22
N LYS A 62 -6.66 7.67 14.92
CA LYS A 62 -5.61 6.73 14.49
C LYS A 62 -6.08 5.84 13.31
N ARG A 63 -6.50 6.42 12.20
CA ARG A 63 -6.44 5.75 10.90
C ARG A 63 -5.03 5.90 10.36
N GLY A 64 -4.37 4.82 10.14
CA GLY A 64 -2.96 4.79 9.73
C GLY A 64 -2.11 3.95 10.66
N LEU A 65 -2.74 3.02 11.36
CA LEU A 65 -2.03 1.87 11.87
C LEU A 65 -1.60 1.09 10.63
N SER A 66 -0.32 1.22 10.25
CA SER A 66 0.26 0.34 9.27
C SER A 66 0.04 -1.10 9.75
N GLY A 67 -0.82 -1.85 9.07
CA GLY A 67 -1.00 -3.28 9.32
C GLY A 67 0.25 -4.08 8.96
N THR A 68 1.26 -3.42 8.42
CA THR A 68 2.52 -4.01 7.98
C THR A 68 3.57 -3.88 9.08
N LYS A 69 4.02 -5.02 9.60
CA LYS A 69 5.18 -5.08 10.50
C LYS A 69 6.44 -5.23 9.64
N PRO A 70 7.47 -4.38 9.81
CA PRO A 70 8.70 -4.52 9.05
C PRO A 70 9.37 -5.87 9.29
N GLY A 71 9.68 -6.59 8.23
CA GLY A 71 10.49 -7.83 8.28
C GLY A 71 11.93 -7.49 8.63
N LYS A 72 12.35 -7.69 9.89
CA LYS A 72 13.69 -7.26 10.37
C LYS A 72 14.81 -8.22 10.01
N ILE A 73 14.53 -9.52 9.94
CA ILE A 73 15.55 -10.57 9.91
C ILE A 73 16.16 -10.73 8.51
N LEU A 74 15.35 -10.66 7.46
CA LEU A 74 15.77 -10.97 6.10
C LEU A 74 16.22 -9.74 5.28
N LYS A 75 16.07 -8.52 5.82
CA LYS A 75 16.51 -7.29 5.12
C LYS A 75 17.98 -7.28 4.69
N LYS A 76 18.83 -8.03 5.40
CA LYS A 76 20.26 -8.15 5.07
C LYS A 76 20.51 -9.09 3.89
N HIS A 77 19.59 -9.97 3.57
CA HIS A 77 19.72 -11.01 2.55
C HIS A 77 19.05 -10.65 1.22
N MET A 78 18.19 -9.62 1.23
CA MET A 78 17.47 -9.17 0.04
C MET A 78 18.00 -7.81 -0.40
N PRO A 79 18.57 -7.70 -1.59
CA PRO A 79 19.07 -6.43 -2.13
C PRO A 79 17.90 -5.46 -2.35
N ILE A 80 18.18 -4.16 -2.18
CA ILE A 80 17.28 -3.09 -2.60
C ILE A 80 17.50 -2.89 -4.10
N LYS A 81 16.40 -2.87 -4.86
CA LYS A 81 16.40 -2.50 -6.28
C LYS A 81 15.58 -1.21 -6.42
N THR A 82 16.14 -0.16 -7.00
CA THR A 82 15.51 1.17 -7.01
C THR A 82 15.37 1.80 -8.39
N ASP A 83 15.98 1.23 -9.42
CA ASP A 83 16.19 1.94 -10.69
C ASP A 83 16.10 1.06 -11.94
N GLN A 84 15.53 -0.12 -11.84
CA GLN A 84 15.52 -1.06 -12.97
C GLN A 84 14.12 -1.59 -13.27
N TRP A 85 13.26 -0.70 -13.72
CA TRP A 85 11.94 -1.02 -14.25
C TRP A 85 11.95 -1.25 -15.77
N ASN A 86 13.14 -1.26 -16.40
CA ASN A 86 13.33 -1.50 -17.82
C ASN A 86 13.52 -3.00 -18.12
N GLU A 87 12.59 -3.83 -17.61
CA GLU A 87 12.60 -5.25 -17.96
C GLU A 87 11.99 -5.43 -19.36
N GLU A 88 12.74 -6.07 -20.26
CA GLU A 88 12.33 -6.24 -21.66
C GLU A 88 11.51 -7.50 -21.92
N ARG A 89 11.29 -8.33 -20.89
CA ARG A 89 10.54 -9.59 -20.99
C ARG A 89 9.65 -9.80 -19.79
N PRO A 90 8.52 -10.54 -19.94
CA PRO A 90 7.65 -10.91 -18.82
C PRO A 90 8.36 -11.77 -17.77
N GLY A 91 7.86 -11.73 -16.54
CA GLY A 91 8.31 -12.57 -15.44
C GLY A 91 8.92 -11.82 -14.24
N PHE A 92 9.03 -10.49 -14.32
CA PHE A 92 9.43 -9.66 -13.18
C PHE A 92 8.19 -9.05 -12.54
N LEU A 93 7.83 -9.56 -11.38
CA LEU A 93 6.59 -9.26 -10.68
C LEU A 93 6.82 -8.35 -9.49
N GLU A 94 5.98 -7.32 -9.37
CA GLU A 94 5.84 -6.50 -8.18
C GLU A 94 4.65 -7.01 -7.36
N ALA A 95 4.86 -7.21 -6.06
CA ALA A 95 3.83 -7.70 -5.16
C ALA A 95 3.50 -6.70 -4.07
N ASP A 96 2.19 -6.47 -3.87
CA ASP A 96 1.65 -5.63 -2.81
C ASP A 96 0.44 -6.27 -2.13
N THR A 97 0.14 -5.82 -0.92
CA THR A 97 -1.03 -6.27 -0.18
C THR A 97 -1.91 -5.13 0.30
N VAL A 98 -3.22 -5.27 0.12
CA VAL A 98 -4.20 -4.28 0.56
C VAL A 98 -5.11 -4.87 1.63
N ALA A 99 -5.24 -4.17 2.75
CA ALA A 99 -6.11 -4.55 3.86
C ALA A 99 -7.58 -4.20 3.59
N HIS A 100 -8.50 -5.14 3.76
CA HIS A 100 -9.94 -4.91 3.71
C HIS A 100 -10.53 -4.88 5.12
N CYS A 101 -9.96 -4.03 5.98
CA CYS A 101 -10.29 -3.95 7.41
C CYS A 101 -11.34 -2.89 7.76
N GLY A 102 -11.87 -2.15 6.79
CA GLY A 102 -12.77 -1.03 7.08
C GLY A 102 -12.12 0.03 7.96
N THR A 103 -12.71 0.29 9.12
CA THR A 103 -12.24 1.33 10.06
C THR A 103 -11.33 0.83 11.17
N SER A 104 -11.11 -0.49 11.27
CA SER A 104 -10.32 -1.10 12.34
C SER A 104 -9.41 -2.19 11.80
N LEU A 105 -8.20 -2.28 12.36
CA LEU A 105 -7.26 -3.37 12.12
C LEU A 105 -7.39 -4.50 13.14
N GLU A 106 -8.39 -4.44 14.02
CA GLU A 106 -8.63 -5.48 15.02
C GLU A 106 -9.37 -6.67 14.40
N GLY A 107 -9.02 -7.87 14.86
CA GLY A 107 -9.63 -9.12 14.40
C GLY A 107 -9.03 -9.66 13.11
N SER A 108 -9.78 -10.57 12.50
CA SER A 108 -9.41 -11.26 11.27
C SER A 108 -10.19 -10.68 10.10
N PHE A 109 -9.52 -10.37 9.01
CA PHE A 109 -10.14 -9.82 7.81
C PHE A 109 -9.38 -10.25 6.55
N VAL A 110 -10.00 -10.02 5.41
CA VAL A 110 -9.43 -10.34 4.10
C VAL A 110 -8.38 -9.31 3.71
N TRP A 111 -7.34 -9.78 3.06
CA TRP A 111 -6.35 -9.00 2.33
C TRP A 111 -6.41 -9.35 0.86
N SER A 112 -6.14 -8.40 0.00
CA SER A 112 -5.81 -8.69 -1.40
C SER A 112 -4.30 -8.77 -1.54
N LEU A 113 -3.81 -9.84 -2.15
CA LEU A 113 -2.49 -9.91 -2.73
C LEU A 113 -2.61 -9.53 -4.22
N THR A 114 -1.85 -8.56 -4.65
CA THR A 114 -1.72 -8.16 -6.04
C THR A 114 -0.32 -8.48 -6.51
N MET A 115 -0.18 -9.09 -7.68
CA MET A 115 1.10 -9.32 -8.35
C MET A 115 1.01 -8.78 -9.78
N THR A 116 1.85 -7.82 -10.12
CA THR A 116 1.85 -7.16 -11.43
C THR A 116 3.17 -7.38 -12.14
N ASP A 117 3.14 -7.89 -13.35
CA ASP A 117 4.32 -7.99 -14.21
C ASP A 117 4.72 -6.62 -14.73
N ILE A 118 5.98 -6.26 -14.52
CA ILE A 118 6.52 -4.93 -14.82
C ILE A 118 6.53 -4.65 -16.33
N ASN A 119 6.81 -5.67 -17.14
CA ASN A 119 6.92 -5.51 -18.59
C ASN A 119 5.54 -5.39 -19.25
N THR A 120 4.60 -6.26 -18.90
CA THR A 120 3.32 -6.38 -19.60
C THR A 120 2.15 -5.72 -18.90
N ALA A 121 2.32 -5.31 -17.63
CA ALA A 121 1.26 -4.91 -16.72
C ALA A 121 0.20 -6.01 -16.47
N TRP A 122 0.51 -7.27 -16.78
CA TRP A 122 -0.34 -8.39 -16.40
C TRP A 122 -0.47 -8.44 -14.90
N THR A 123 -1.71 -8.45 -14.41
CA THR A 123 -1.99 -8.35 -12.98
C THR A 123 -2.86 -9.52 -12.53
N GLU A 124 -2.39 -10.22 -11.51
CA GLU A 124 -3.14 -11.25 -10.79
C GLU A 124 -3.54 -10.76 -9.41
N LEU A 125 -4.75 -11.11 -8.99
CA LEU A 125 -5.28 -10.80 -7.67
C LEU A 125 -5.71 -12.07 -6.95
N ARG A 126 -5.38 -12.17 -5.65
CA ARG A 126 -5.88 -13.22 -4.78
C ARG A 126 -6.36 -12.66 -3.45
N ALA A 127 -7.42 -13.26 -2.91
CA ALA A 127 -7.88 -12.96 -1.56
C ALA A 127 -7.13 -13.86 -0.56
N VAL A 128 -6.62 -13.25 0.51
CA VAL A 128 -5.92 -13.96 1.58
C VAL A 128 -6.64 -13.68 2.90
N TRP A 129 -7.01 -14.74 3.61
CA TRP A 129 -7.56 -14.60 4.94
C TRP A 129 -6.44 -14.36 5.94
N ASN A 130 -6.43 -13.20 6.56
CA ASN A 130 -5.33 -12.69 7.35
C ASN A 130 -4.00 -12.60 6.56
N LYS A 131 -3.07 -11.77 7.06
CA LYS A 131 -1.78 -11.52 6.43
C LYS A 131 -0.69 -12.48 6.93
N GLY A 132 -1.00 -13.78 6.97
CA GLY A 132 -0.05 -14.80 7.39
C GLY A 132 0.91 -15.20 6.27
N ALA A 133 2.22 -15.33 6.58
CA ALA A 133 3.25 -15.69 5.61
C ALA A 133 2.92 -16.96 4.80
N THR A 134 2.36 -17.98 5.45
CA THR A 134 1.95 -19.24 4.78
C THR A 134 0.80 -19.04 3.80
N GLY A 135 -0.19 -18.21 4.19
CA GLY A 135 -1.32 -17.90 3.31
C GLY A 135 -0.88 -17.10 2.09
N ILE A 136 0.02 -16.14 2.26
CA ILE A 136 0.60 -15.37 1.15
C ILE A 136 1.37 -16.28 0.20
N VAL A 137 2.23 -17.18 0.70
CA VAL A 137 2.99 -18.11 -0.14
C VAL A 137 2.07 -19.03 -0.94
N ALA A 138 1.01 -19.56 -0.33
CA ALA A 138 0.03 -20.40 -1.03
C ALA A 138 -0.67 -19.65 -2.17
N GLN A 139 -0.96 -18.36 -2.01
CA GLN A 139 -1.55 -17.55 -3.06
C GLN A 139 -0.53 -17.18 -4.16
N ILE A 140 0.73 -16.95 -3.81
CA ILE A 140 1.81 -16.75 -4.78
C ILE A 140 2.00 -18.01 -5.63
N GLU A 141 1.96 -19.19 -5.02
CA GLU A 141 2.03 -20.48 -5.71
C GLU A 141 0.86 -20.65 -6.69
N ASP A 142 -0.37 -20.34 -6.27
CA ASP A 142 -1.56 -20.39 -7.14
C ASP A 142 -1.45 -19.39 -8.30
N ILE A 143 -0.96 -18.19 -8.06
CA ILE A 143 -0.68 -17.20 -9.11
C ILE A 143 0.37 -17.74 -10.07
N GLU A 144 1.50 -18.26 -9.59
CA GLU A 144 2.57 -18.79 -10.43
C GLU A 144 2.06 -19.88 -11.39
N HIS A 145 1.17 -20.76 -10.93
CA HIS A 145 0.57 -21.80 -11.78
C HIS A 145 -0.41 -21.24 -12.83
N SER A 146 -0.96 -20.05 -12.61
CA SER A 146 -1.91 -19.41 -13.55
C SER A 146 -1.23 -18.44 -14.54
N LEU A 147 0.01 -18.05 -14.29
CA LEU A 147 0.74 -17.15 -15.19
C LEU A 147 1.09 -17.83 -16.52
N PRO A 148 0.98 -17.12 -17.67
CA PRO A 148 1.40 -17.63 -18.97
C PRO A 148 2.91 -17.56 -19.22
N PHE A 149 3.70 -17.17 -18.22
CA PHE A 149 5.15 -17.02 -18.25
C PHE A 149 5.78 -17.40 -16.90
N GLU A 150 7.07 -17.70 -16.89
CA GLU A 150 7.82 -18.05 -15.69
C GLU A 150 8.13 -16.81 -14.84
N ILE A 151 8.15 -16.96 -13.52
CA ILE A 151 8.63 -15.92 -12.62
C ILE A 151 10.17 -15.88 -12.66
N LEU A 152 10.71 -14.74 -13.03
CA LEU A 152 12.16 -14.49 -13.13
C LEU A 152 12.65 -13.58 -12.00
N GLY A 153 11.78 -12.68 -11.55
CA GLY A 153 12.05 -11.74 -10.48
C GLY A 153 10.82 -11.45 -9.65
N PHE A 154 11.03 -11.11 -8.39
CA PHE A 154 9.97 -10.75 -7.45
C PHE A 154 10.44 -9.56 -6.63
N ASP A 155 9.73 -8.45 -6.73
CA ASP A 155 9.92 -7.27 -5.91
C ASP A 155 8.74 -7.08 -4.96
N CYS A 156 9.00 -6.55 -3.77
CA CYS A 156 7.95 -6.31 -2.79
C CYS A 156 8.33 -5.17 -1.84
N ASP A 157 7.36 -4.71 -1.07
CA ASP A 157 7.61 -3.81 0.03
C ASP A 157 8.39 -4.50 1.18
N ASN A 158 8.66 -3.74 2.25
CA ASN A 158 9.37 -4.27 3.41
C ASN A 158 8.46 -5.00 4.42
N GLY A 159 7.31 -5.47 4.00
CA GLY A 159 6.34 -6.16 4.83
C GLY A 159 6.83 -7.53 5.32
N SER A 160 6.44 -7.90 6.54
CA SER A 160 6.81 -9.21 7.12
C SER A 160 6.13 -10.40 6.42
N GLU A 161 5.04 -10.14 5.70
CA GLU A 161 4.32 -11.09 4.87
C GLU A 161 5.15 -11.58 3.68
N PHE A 162 6.04 -10.73 3.16
CA PHE A 162 6.96 -11.05 2.08
C PHE A 162 8.37 -11.35 2.59
N LEU A 163 8.85 -10.57 3.58
CA LEU A 163 10.19 -10.74 4.11
C LEU A 163 10.22 -11.82 5.20
N ASN A 164 10.02 -13.07 4.80
CA ASN A 164 10.00 -14.22 5.70
C ASN A 164 10.65 -15.47 5.07
N TRP A 165 10.99 -16.44 5.91
CA TRP A 165 11.65 -17.69 5.49
C TRP A 165 10.77 -18.60 4.64
N HIS A 166 9.43 -18.53 4.74
CA HIS A 166 8.53 -19.34 3.92
C HIS A 166 8.63 -18.94 2.46
N LEU A 167 8.61 -17.63 2.18
CA LEU A 167 8.75 -17.11 0.81
C LEU A 167 10.15 -17.35 0.25
N MET A 168 11.19 -17.16 1.08
CA MET A 168 12.56 -17.48 0.68
C MET A 168 12.73 -18.95 0.27
N ARG A 169 12.15 -19.88 1.05
CA ARG A 169 12.19 -21.32 0.71
C ARG A 169 11.40 -21.63 -0.55
N TYR A 170 10.25 -21.01 -0.71
CA TYR A 170 9.41 -21.19 -1.90
C TYR A 170 10.19 -20.83 -3.18
N PHE A 171 10.90 -19.72 -3.17
CA PHE A 171 11.72 -19.29 -4.28
C PHE A 171 13.15 -19.90 -4.31
N SER A 172 13.44 -20.89 -3.49
CA SER A 172 14.71 -21.61 -3.49
C SER A 172 14.60 -22.97 -4.16
N ASN A 173 15.68 -23.38 -4.84
CA ASN A 173 15.83 -24.73 -5.36
C ASN A 173 16.20 -25.74 -4.24
N ALA A 174 16.33 -27.01 -4.60
CA ALA A 174 16.69 -28.08 -3.66
C ALA A 174 18.07 -27.88 -2.98
N GLN A 175 18.95 -27.07 -3.57
CA GLN A 175 20.26 -26.72 -3.02
C GLN A 175 20.23 -25.47 -2.15
N GLY A 176 19.04 -24.86 -1.95
CA GLY A 176 18.86 -23.64 -1.16
C GLY A 176 19.26 -22.35 -1.86
N GLN A 177 19.51 -22.39 -3.17
CA GLN A 177 19.81 -21.22 -3.97
C GLN A 177 18.50 -20.62 -4.50
N SER A 178 18.41 -19.28 -4.57
CA SER A 178 17.24 -18.63 -5.16
C SER A 178 17.11 -18.96 -6.65
N ARG A 179 15.92 -19.38 -7.07
CA ARG A 179 15.58 -19.63 -8.48
C ARG A 179 15.16 -18.37 -9.23
N ILE A 180 14.92 -17.28 -8.51
CA ILE A 180 14.50 -16.00 -9.04
C ILE A 180 15.34 -14.86 -8.47
N GLN A 181 15.30 -13.71 -9.10
CA GLN A 181 15.86 -12.47 -8.54
C GLN A 181 14.86 -11.91 -7.52
N PHE A 182 15.19 -12.01 -6.23
CA PHE A 182 14.34 -11.47 -5.17
C PHE A 182 14.87 -10.12 -4.69
N THR A 183 14.05 -9.07 -4.82
CA THR A 183 14.40 -7.69 -4.45
C THR A 183 13.35 -7.08 -3.54
N ARG A 184 13.63 -5.91 -3.02
CA ARG A 184 12.69 -5.12 -2.22
C ARG A 184 12.90 -3.64 -2.44
N SER A 185 11.83 -2.87 -2.28
CA SER A 185 11.85 -1.41 -2.31
C SER A 185 12.58 -0.80 -1.10
N ARG A 186 12.97 0.47 -1.20
CA ARG A 186 13.53 1.23 -0.06
C ARG A 186 12.47 1.44 1.01
N PRO A 187 12.83 1.37 2.30
CA PRO A 187 11.92 1.70 3.37
C PRO A 187 11.44 3.16 3.26
N TYR A 188 10.14 3.38 3.38
CA TYR A 188 9.49 4.71 3.36
C TYR A 188 9.58 5.47 2.03
N HIS A 189 9.85 4.80 0.92
CA HIS A 189 9.81 5.34 -0.43
C HIS A 189 8.65 4.69 -1.19
N SER A 190 7.50 5.36 -1.20
CA SER A 190 6.29 4.87 -1.90
C SER A 190 6.36 5.02 -3.42
N ASP A 191 7.36 5.68 -3.92
CA ASP A 191 7.68 5.91 -5.32
C ASP A 191 8.61 4.83 -5.91
N ASP A 192 9.02 3.87 -5.10
CA ASP A 192 9.80 2.69 -5.55
C ASP A 192 8.88 1.52 -5.96
N ASN A 193 7.55 1.67 -5.75
CA ASN A 193 6.51 0.69 -6.10
C ASN A 193 5.52 1.31 -7.07
#